data_bcc47dc751d9e4159047a3a7b4f3265a
#
_entry.id   bcc47dc751d9e4159047a3a7b4f3265a
#
_cell.length_a   1.000
_cell.length_b   1.000
_cell.length_c   1.000
_cell.angle_alpha   90.00
_cell.angle_beta   90.00
_cell.angle_gamma   90.00
#
_symmetry.space_group_name_H-M   'P 1'
#
loop_
_entity.id
_entity.type
_entity.pdbx_description
1 polymer ?
#
loop_
_entity_poly.entity_id
_entity_poly.type
_entity_poly.pdbx_seq_one_letter_code
_entity_poly.pdbx_strand_id
1 'polypeptide(L)'
;MATFIRDYASVLEDVDATGDTVVLERRSGKSSFVLAPLERIEGDRHAVGAVAHVLNHALERGDLAAAVATGLAEEYPWVSFLPEHEQRRFETDLLKTLRACASIGRFTAFENLIDSWAATAEVWSDPDLARELMRAVEEPEGSDAAEPAAL
;
A
#
# COMPACT_ATOMS: atom_id res chain seq x y z
N MET A 1 0.47 29.25 -3.37
CA MET A 1 1.86 29.36 -3.88
C MET A 1 2.37 30.79 -4.02
N ALA A 2 1.60 31.75 -4.55
CA ALA A 2 2.06 33.13 -4.66
C ALA A 2 2.42 33.77 -3.28
N THR A 3 1.69 33.44 -2.23
CA THR A 3 1.97 33.90 -0.85
C THR A 3 3.26 33.26 -0.34
N PHE A 4 3.46 31.94 -0.54
CA PHE A 4 4.69 31.25 -0.14
C PHE A 4 5.94 31.83 -0.82
N ILE A 5 5.89 32.16 -2.11
CA ILE A 5 7.03 32.75 -2.84
C ILE A 5 7.41 34.12 -2.24
N ARG A 6 6.43 34.86 -1.73
CA ARG A 6 6.66 36.18 -1.14
C ARG A 6 7.17 36.11 0.31
N ASP A 7 6.65 35.15 1.07
CA ASP A 7 6.87 35.04 2.52
C ASP A 7 7.62 33.73 2.91
N TYR A 8 8.39 33.15 1.98
CA TYR A 8 9.02 31.84 2.19
C TYR A 8 9.98 31.81 3.39
N ALA A 9 10.67 32.91 3.66
CA ALA A 9 11.64 32.97 4.75
C ALA A 9 10.95 32.82 6.12
N SER A 10 9.81 33.48 6.34
CA SER A 10 9.08 33.35 7.60
C SER A 10 8.46 31.95 7.76
N VAL A 11 8.01 31.33 6.66
CA VAL A 11 7.50 29.95 6.71
C VAL A 11 8.61 28.95 7.07
N LEU A 12 9.82 29.14 6.54
CA LEU A 12 10.97 28.30 6.91
C LEU A 12 11.36 28.50 8.38
N GLU A 13 11.42 29.75 8.87
CA GLU A 13 11.70 30.06 10.28
C GLU A 13 10.65 29.43 11.21
N ASP A 14 9.37 29.47 10.84
CA ASP A 14 8.29 28.87 11.62
C ASP A 14 8.43 27.34 11.66
N VAL A 15 8.72 26.70 10.52
CA VAL A 15 8.96 25.25 10.44
C VAL A 15 10.17 24.81 11.27
N ASP A 16 11.26 25.57 11.21
CA ASP A 16 12.46 25.31 12.02
C ASP A 16 12.19 25.47 13.51
N ALA A 17 11.42 26.51 13.90
CA ALA A 17 11.14 26.80 15.30
C ALA A 17 10.16 25.82 15.94
N THR A 18 9.14 25.36 15.19
CA THR A 18 8.06 24.52 15.72
C THR A 18 8.29 23.02 15.43
N GLY A 19 9.07 22.68 14.40
CA GLY A 19 9.17 21.34 13.86
C GLY A 19 7.88 20.88 13.15
N ASP A 20 6.94 21.78 12.91
CA ASP A 20 5.65 21.47 12.31
C ASP A 20 5.75 21.29 10.78
N THR A 21 4.75 20.64 10.25
CA THR A 21 4.61 20.40 8.81
C THR A 21 3.70 21.45 8.19
N VAL A 22 4.15 22.09 7.12
CA VAL A 22 3.36 23.07 6.34
C VAL A 22 2.95 22.47 5.01
N VAL A 23 1.64 22.51 4.72
CA VAL A 23 1.09 22.06 3.43
C VAL A 23 1.04 23.24 2.45
N LEU A 24 1.73 23.11 1.34
CA LEU A 24 1.76 24.06 0.25
C LEU A 24 0.71 23.72 -0.80
N GLU A 25 -0.49 24.27 -0.66
CA GLU A 25 -1.57 24.05 -1.61
C GLU A 25 -1.35 24.83 -2.91
N ARG A 26 -1.59 24.18 -4.04
CA ARG A 26 -1.56 24.81 -5.36
C ARG A 26 -3.00 25.09 -5.82
N ARG A 27 -3.22 26.29 -6.35
CA ARG A 27 -4.50 26.64 -7.00
C ARG A 27 -4.74 25.71 -8.20
N SER A 28 -6.02 25.40 -8.46
CA SER A 28 -6.50 24.61 -9.62
C SER A 28 -6.26 23.08 -9.58
N GLY A 29 -6.44 22.42 -8.44
CA GLY A 29 -6.47 20.94 -8.37
C GLY A 29 -5.15 20.24 -8.70
N LYS A 30 -4.03 20.97 -8.71
CA LYS A 30 -2.68 20.38 -8.86
C LYS A 30 -2.20 19.87 -7.50
N SER A 31 -1.28 18.90 -7.54
CA SER A 31 -0.69 18.29 -6.36
C SER A 31 -0.20 19.32 -5.36
N SER A 32 -0.54 19.14 -4.08
CA SER A 32 0.00 19.89 -2.96
C SER A 32 1.40 19.38 -2.60
N PHE A 33 2.20 20.20 -1.92
CA PHE A 33 3.51 19.84 -1.42
C PHE A 33 3.53 19.96 0.09
N VAL A 34 4.42 19.20 0.72
CA VAL A 34 4.66 19.26 2.15
C VAL A 34 6.06 19.81 2.38
N LEU A 35 6.17 20.77 3.29
CA LEU A 35 7.42 21.28 3.81
C LEU A 35 7.52 20.84 5.28
N ALA A 36 8.57 20.12 5.63
CA ALA A 36 8.85 19.65 6.98
C ALA A 36 10.36 19.59 7.19
N PRO A 37 10.86 19.61 8.45
CA PRO A 37 12.26 19.36 8.74
C PRO A 37 12.71 18.02 8.20
N LEU A 38 13.90 17.96 7.60
CA LEU A 38 14.45 16.73 7.02
C LEU A 38 14.61 15.63 8.07
N GLU A 39 15.11 15.99 9.24
CA GLU A 39 15.34 15.07 10.37
C GLU A 39 14.04 14.37 10.80
N ARG A 40 12.91 15.06 10.74
CA ARG A 40 11.59 14.47 11.05
C ARG A 40 11.21 13.41 10.03
N ILE A 41 11.34 13.73 8.74
CA ILE A 41 11.03 12.78 7.65
C ILE A 41 11.94 11.55 7.72
N GLU A 42 13.23 11.76 7.99
CA GLU A 42 14.20 10.68 8.15
C GLU A 42 13.92 9.84 9.40
N GLY A 43 13.56 10.47 10.51
CA GLY A 43 13.17 9.82 11.75
C GLY A 43 11.92 8.95 11.58
N ASP A 44 10.88 9.47 10.97
CA ASP A 44 9.64 8.74 10.68
C ASP A 44 9.90 7.52 9.79
N ARG A 45 10.72 7.69 8.74
CA ARG A 45 11.12 6.60 7.86
C ARG A 45 11.92 5.52 8.61
N HIS A 46 12.84 5.92 9.47
CA HIS A 46 13.64 4.98 10.26
C HIS A 46 12.75 4.19 11.24
N ALA A 47 11.82 4.87 11.91
CA ALA A 47 10.89 4.26 12.85
C ALA A 47 9.99 3.21 12.15
N VAL A 48 9.39 3.57 11.01
CA VAL A 48 8.58 2.65 10.21
C VAL A 48 9.39 1.44 9.76
N GLY A 49 10.63 1.64 9.32
CA GLY A 49 11.54 0.56 8.92
C GLY A 49 11.87 -0.39 10.08
N ALA A 50 12.15 0.15 11.25
CA ALA A 50 12.44 -0.63 12.45
C ALA A 50 11.23 -1.46 12.90
N VAL A 51 10.04 -0.87 12.94
CA VAL A 51 8.78 -1.57 13.28
C VAL A 51 8.49 -2.69 12.28
N ALA A 52 8.58 -2.41 10.97
CA ALA A 52 8.37 -3.41 9.94
C ALA A 52 9.36 -4.57 10.04
N HIS A 53 10.62 -4.30 10.38
CA HIS A 53 11.64 -5.34 10.59
C HIS A 53 11.33 -6.22 11.82
N VAL A 54 10.96 -5.61 12.95
CA VAL A 54 10.59 -6.33 14.17
C VAL A 54 9.36 -7.22 13.94
N LEU A 55 8.32 -6.68 13.30
CA LEU A 55 7.11 -7.43 12.97
C LEU A 55 7.40 -8.62 12.05
N ASN A 56 8.16 -8.40 10.98
CA ASN A 56 8.54 -9.48 10.06
C ASN A 56 9.31 -10.59 10.79
N HIS A 57 10.27 -10.23 11.65
CA HIS A 57 11.04 -11.22 12.41
C HIS A 57 10.20 -11.98 13.45
N ALA A 58 9.26 -11.31 14.09
CA ALA A 58 8.33 -11.95 15.02
C ALA A 58 7.38 -12.93 14.32
N LEU A 59 6.91 -12.57 13.10
CA LEU A 59 6.08 -13.45 12.28
C LEU A 59 6.82 -14.68 11.76
N GLU A 60 8.07 -14.53 11.32
CA GLU A 60 8.90 -15.66 10.89
C GLU A 60 9.07 -16.71 12.00
N ARG A 61 9.02 -16.29 13.26
CA ARG A 61 9.06 -17.19 14.43
C ARG A 61 7.69 -17.72 14.87
N GLY A 62 6.61 -17.23 14.28
CA GLY A 62 5.24 -17.64 14.62
C GLY A 62 4.68 -17.05 15.92
N ASP A 63 5.45 -16.21 16.61
CA ASP A 63 5.10 -15.71 17.95
C ASP A 63 3.92 -14.73 17.95
N LEU A 64 3.67 -14.05 16.81
CA LEU A 64 2.66 -12.99 16.69
C LEU A 64 1.69 -13.16 15.52
N ALA A 65 1.72 -14.28 14.81
CA ALA A 65 0.92 -14.43 13.59
C ALA A 65 -0.58 -14.17 13.82
N ALA A 66 -1.14 -14.74 14.91
CA ALA A 66 -2.55 -14.53 15.21
C ALA A 66 -2.88 -13.07 15.60
N ALA A 67 -1.97 -12.39 16.32
CA ALA A 67 -2.17 -11.00 16.72
C ALA A 67 -2.10 -10.06 15.51
N VAL A 68 -1.19 -10.33 14.59
CA VAL A 68 -1.06 -9.55 13.34
C VAL A 68 -2.28 -9.78 12.45
N ALA A 69 -2.73 -11.01 12.26
CA ALA A 69 -3.93 -11.31 11.49
C ALA A 69 -5.17 -10.60 12.06
N THR A 70 -5.32 -10.59 13.39
CA THR A 70 -6.40 -9.86 14.06
C THR A 70 -6.28 -8.35 13.81
N GLY A 71 -5.11 -7.76 14.02
CA GLY A 71 -4.89 -6.32 13.80
C GLY A 71 -5.10 -5.90 12.35
N LEU A 72 -4.72 -6.74 11.39
CA LEU A 72 -4.97 -6.48 9.96
C LEU A 72 -6.47 -6.55 9.62
N ALA A 73 -7.21 -7.48 10.21
CA ALA A 73 -8.65 -7.57 10.01
C ALA A 73 -9.42 -6.37 10.64
N GLU A 74 -8.90 -5.80 11.72
CA GLU A 74 -9.43 -4.58 12.34
C GLU A 74 -9.13 -3.34 11.48
N GLU A 75 -7.92 -3.20 10.96
CA GLU A 75 -7.50 -2.08 10.12
C GLU A 75 -8.10 -2.16 8.71
N TYR A 76 -8.18 -3.37 8.15
CA TYR A 76 -8.71 -3.65 6.82
C TYR A 76 -9.87 -4.65 6.88
N PRO A 77 -11.10 -4.23 7.24
CA PRO A 77 -12.25 -5.14 7.43
C PRO A 77 -12.59 -5.98 6.20
N TRP A 78 -12.26 -5.51 5.00
CA TRP A 78 -12.46 -6.23 3.74
C TRP A 78 -11.59 -7.51 3.62
N VAL A 79 -10.55 -7.67 4.42
CA VAL A 79 -9.73 -8.91 4.48
C VAL A 79 -10.61 -10.12 4.83
N SER A 80 -11.69 -9.92 5.58
CA SER A 80 -12.64 -10.98 5.91
C SER A 80 -13.37 -11.58 4.71
N PHE A 81 -13.43 -10.90 3.59
CA PHE A 81 -14.01 -11.43 2.34
C PHE A 81 -13.05 -12.34 1.58
N LEU A 82 -11.76 -12.23 1.82
CA LEU A 82 -10.75 -13.07 1.17
C LEU A 82 -10.79 -14.51 1.70
N PRO A 83 -10.60 -15.53 0.87
CA PRO A 83 -10.34 -16.88 1.32
C PRO A 83 -9.10 -16.95 2.20
N GLU A 84 -9.03 -17.94 3.10
CA GLU A 84 -7.94 -18.07 4.09
C GLU A 84 -6.53 -18.09 3.46
N HIS A 85 -6.38 -18.72 2.29
CA HIS A 85 -5.09 -18.76 1.60
C HIS A 85 -4.68 -17.38 1.05
N GLU A 86 -5.65 -16.57 0.60
CA GLU A 86 -5.41 -15.19 0.13
C GLU A 86 -5.17 -14.23 1.31
N GLN A 87 -5.82 -14.43 2.47
CA GLN A 87 -5.52 -13.66 3.67
C GLN A 87 -4.05 -13.83 4.07
N ARG A 88 -3.54 -15.06 4.11
CA ARG A 88 -2.12 -15.35 4.40
C ARG A 88 -1.16 -14.75 3.37
N ARG A 89 -1.57 -14.74 2.11
CA ARG A 89 -0.78 -14.12 1.05
C ARG A 89 -0.74 -12.60 1.21
N PHE A 90 -1.89 -11.98 1.50
CA PHE A 90 -1.96 -10.55 1.80
C PHE A 90 -1.04 -10.16 2.96
N GLU A 91 -1.08 -10.88 4.08
CA GLU A 91 -0.20 -10.64 5.23
C GLU A 91 1.28 -10.67 4.84
N THR A 92 1.66 -11.67 4.04
CA THR A 92 3.05 -11.82 3.59
C THR A 92 3.47 -10.68 2.65
N ASP A 93 2.62 -10.34 1.69
CA ASP A 93 2.91 -9.30 0.70
C ASP A 93 2.96 -7.92 1.34
N LEU A 94 2.06 -7.65 2.29
CA LEU A 94 2.02 -6.40 3.05
C LEU A 94 3.34 -6.14 3.80
N LEU A 95 3.82 -7.13 4.54
CA LEU A 95 5.05 -6.98 5.31
C LEU A 95 6.30 -6.84 4.44
N LYS A 96 6.38 -7.62 3.36
CA LYS A 96 7.48 -7.51 2.39
C LYS A 96 7.49 -6.12 1.74
N THR A 97 6.32 -5.66 1.30
CA THR A 97 6.20 -4.37 0.63
C THR A 97 6.47 -3.21 1.59
N LEU A 98 5.94 -3.27 2.82
CA LEU A 98 6.19 -2.27 3.84
C LEU A 98 7.70 -2.16 4.14
N ARG A 99 8.39 -3.29 4.31
CA ARG A 99 9.85 -3.31 4.52
C ARG A 99 10.62 -2.72 3.34
N ALA A 100 10.25 -3.08 2.12
CA ALA A 100 10.87 -2.53 0.91
C ALA A 100 10.65 -1.02 0.79
N CYS A 101 9.42 -0.54 1.02
CA CYS A 101 9.07 0.88 1.01
C CYS A 101 9.85 1.66 2.07
N ALA A 102 9.94 1.12 3.29
CA ALA A 102 10.68 1.74 4.38
C ALA A 102 12.17 1.88 4.06
N SER A 103 12.78 0.89 3.38
CA SER A 103 14.20 0.93 3.02
C SER A 103 14.56 2.07 2.05
N ILE A 104 13.63 2.47 1.18
CA ILE A 104 13.82 3.53 0.19
C ILE A 104 13.08 4.83 0.52
N GLY A 105 12.24 4.83 1.58
CA GLY A 105 11.44 5.97 2.01
C GLY A 105 10.34 6.37 1.01
N ARG A 106 9.80 5.42 0.26
CA ARG A 106 8.71 5.63 -0.72
C ARG A 106 7.61 4.61 -0.51
N PHE A 107 6.40 5.07 -0.20
CA PHE A 107 5.27 4.22 0.19
C PHE A 107 4.20 4.05 -0.90
N THR A 108 4.41 4.59 -2.11
CA THR A 108 3.46 4.45 -3.23
C THR A 108 3.18 2.97 -3.57
N ALA A 109 4.20 2.10 -3.48
CA ALA A 109 4.00 0.67 -3.74
C ALA A 109 3.17 -0.01 -2.64
N PHE A 110 3.24 0.48 -1.40
CA PHE A 110 2.41 0.02 -0.29
C PHE A 110 0.94 0.42 -0.51
N GLU A 111 0.67 1.67 -0.86
CA GLU A 111 -0.68 2.14 -1.20
C GLU A 111 -1.29 1.33 -2.35
N ASN A 112 -0.54 1.15 -3.44
CA ASN A 112 -0.98 0.34 -4.57
C ASN A 112 -1.27 -1.12 -4.20
N LEU A 113 -0.50 -1.68 -3.25
CA LEU A 113 -0.75 -3.04 -2.75
C LEU A 113 -2.09 -3.12 -2.02
N ILE A 114 -2.36 -2.17 -1.12
CA ILE A 114 -3.62 -2.10 -0.38
C ILE A 114 -4.80 -1.99 -1.35
N ASP A 115 -4.72 -1.06 -2.31
CA ASP A 115 -5.77 -0.87 -3.31
C ASP A 115 -6.02 -2.13 -4.15
N SER A 116 -4.96 -2.82 -4.56
CA SER A 116 -5.05 -4.06 -5.33
C SER A 116 -5.72 -5.19 -4.55
N TRP A 117 -5.38 -5.35 -3.27
CA TRP A 117 -6.00 -6.36 -2.42
C TRP A 117 -7.44 -6.02 -2.04
N ALA A 118 -7.76 -4.73 -1.84
CA ALA A 118 -9.14 -4.27 -1.65
C ALA A 118 -10.02 -4.60 -2.86
N ALA A 119 -9.53 -4.36 -4.08
CA ALA A 119 -10.22 -4.74 -5.33
C ALA A 119 -10.40 -6.27 -5.44
N THR A 120 -9.40 -7.06 -5.01
CA THR A 120 -9.52 -8.52 -4.96
C THR A 120 -10.61 -8.95 -3.96
N ALA A 121 -10.65 -8.32 -2.79
CA ALA A 121 -11.68 -8.59 -1.78
C ALA A 121 -13.09 -8.20 -2.25
N GLU A 122 -13.22 -7.13 -3.05
CA GLU A 122 -14.48 -6.75 -3.68
C GLU A 122 -15.02 -7.86 -4.58
N VAL A 123 -14.17 -8.49 -5.38
CA VAL A 123 -14.55 -9.67 -6.20
C VAL A 123 -15.02 -10.82 -5.32
N TRP A 124 -14.30 -11.13 -4.24
CA TRP A 124 -14.68 -12.22 -3.33
C TRP A 124 -15.93 -11.91 -2.50
N SER A 125 -16.29 -10.64 -2.34
CA SER A 125 -17.53 -10.22 -1.66
C SER A 125 -18.79 -10.55 -2.45
N ASP A 126 -18.67 -10.78 -3.78
CA ASP A 126 -19.74 -11.23 -4.68
C ASP A 126 -19.50 -12.70 -5.10
N PRO A 127 -20.24 -13.66 -4.51
CA PRO A 127 -20.03 -15.10 -4.81
C PRO A 127 -20.34 -15.47 -6.27
N ASP A 128 -21.16 -14.71 -6.97
CA ASP A 128 -21.50 -14.98 -8.38
C ASP A 128 -20.37 -14.52 -9.29
N LEU A 129 -19.85 -13.32 -9.05
CA LEU A 129 -18.70 -12.77 -9.75
C LEU A 129 -17.44 -13.62 -9.51
N ALA A 130 -17.18 -14.05 -8.27
CA ALA A 130 -16.05 -14.88 -7.92
C ALA A 130 -16.10 -16.23 -8.68
N ARG A 131 -17.27 -16.86 -8.77
CA ARG A 131 -17.44 -18.12 -9.54
C ARG A 131 -17.24 -17.93 -11.04
N GLU A 132 -17.71 -16.83 -11.60
CA GLU A 132 -17.55 -16.51 -13.01
C GLU A 132 -16.09 -16.30 -13.39
N LEU A 133 -15.35 -15.54 -12.59
CA LEU A 133 -13.92 -15.28 -12.80
C LEU A 133 -13.08 -16.56 -12.64
N MET A 134 -13.37 -17.42 -11.64
CA MET A 134 -12.69 -18.68 -11.48
C MET A 134 -12.92 -19.60 -12.69
N ARG A 135 -14.13 -19.67 -13.21
CA ARG A 135 -14.42 -20.46 -14.42
C ARG A 135 -13.70 -19.92 -15.64
N ALA A 136 -13.61 -18.59 -15.81
CA ALA A 136 -12.90 -17.97 -16.93
C ALA A 136 -11.39 -18.23 -16.88
N VAL A 137 -10.81 -18.38 -15.69
CA VAL A 137 -9.37 -18.72 -15.51
C VAL A 137 -9.12 -20.22 -15.79
N GLU A 138 -10.09 -21.10 -15.50
CA GLU A 138 -9.97 -22.55 -15.75
C GLU A 138 -10.23 -22.93 -17.21
N GLU A 139 -10.92 -22.10 -17.98
CA GLU A 139 -11.06 -22.24 -19.43
C GLU A 139 -9.96 -21.45 -20.13
N PRO A 140 -8.79 -22.06 -20.47
CA PRO A 140 -7.78 -21.34 -21.23
C PRO A 140 -8.35 -20.98 -22.61
N GLU A 141 -8.34 -19.70 -22.98
CA GLU A 141 -8.52 -19.25 -24.35
C GLU A 141 -7.51 -19.99 -25.23
N GLY A 142 -7.92 -20.98 -25.92
CA GLY A 142 -6.98 -21.65 -26.78
C GLY A 142 -7.50 -22.96 -27.37
N SER A 143 -8.31 -22.89 -28.31
CA SER A 143 -8.25 -23.88 -29.44
C SER A 143 -9.05 -23.36 -30.63
N ASP A 144 -8.64 -22.20 -31.13
CA ASP A 144 -9.00 -21.85 -32.51
C ASP A 144 -7.72 -21.48 -33.28
N ALA A 145 -6.76 -22.39 -33.26
CA ALA A 145 -5.74 -22.46 -34.30
C ALA A 145 -6.34 -23.24 -35.46
N ALA A 146 -7.10 -22.55 -36.30
CA ALA A 146 -7.47 -23.06 -37.60
C ALA A 146 -6.19 -23.44 -38.37
N GLU A 147 -6.01 -24.72 -38.58
CA GLU A 147 -4.98 -25.34 -39.44
C GLU A 147 -5.10 -24.73 -40.84
N PRO A 148 -4.08 -24.08 -41.42
CA PRO A 148 -4.15 -23.62 -42.78
C PRO A 148 -4.17 -24.85 -43.72
N ALA A 149 -5.26 -24.99 -44.46
CA ALA A 149 -5.39 -26.00 -45.49
C ALA A 149 -4.23 -25.95 -46.46
N ALA A 150 -3.49 -27.03 -46.57
CA ALA A 150 -2.48 -27.25 -47.57
C ALA A 150 -3.15 -27.32 -48.97
N LEU A 151 -2.63 -26.49 -49.89
CA LEU A 151 -2.76 -26.65 -51.32
C LEU A 151 -1.43 -27.10 -51.90
#